data_7f9b0de7f35595017dfc10c47d125091
#
_entry.id   7f9b0de7f35595017dfc10c47d125091
#
_cell.length_a   1.000
_cell.length_b   1.000
_cell.length_c   1.000
_cell.angle_alpha   90.00
_cell.angle_beta   90.00
_cell.angle_gamma   90.00
#
_symmetry.space_group_name_H-M   'P 1'
#
loop_
_entity.id
_entity.type
_entity.pdbx_description
1 polymer ?
#
loop_
_entity_poly.entity_id
_entity_poly.type
_entity_poly.pdbx_seq_one_letter_code
_entity_poly.pdbx_strand_id
1 'polypeptide(L)'
;METNTATEFKDYKIDKSQFEEAAYILKALANETRLSVIMILSQKKEMTVSQLMEIIDCEQSLLSYHLTDMRSKGILNNRRSGKNCFYSIRNERVIQLLNCVAGCDK
;
A
#
# COMPACT_ATOMS: atom_id res chain seq x y z
N MET A 1 -24.33 8.78 11.60
CA MET A 1 -24.16 9.09 11.06
C MET A 1 -24.19 9.25 10.11
N GLU A 2 -24.51 9.37 9.31
CA GLU A 2 -24.65 9.55 8.47
C GLU A 2 -24.57 10.10 7.72
N THR A 3 -24.63 10.23 7.43
CA THR A 3 -24.81 10.50 6.67
C THR A 3 -24.88 11.43 5.73
N ASN A 4 -25.08 12.29 5.47
CA ASN A 4 -25.10 13.27 4.53
C ASN A 4 -23.85 13.96 4.35
N THR A 5 -22.80 13.14 4.27
CA THR A 5 -21.45 13.64 4.21
C THR A 5 -21.20 14.47 2.97
N ALA A 6 -21.94 14.18 1.89
CA ALA A 6 -21.75 14.96 0.67
C ALA A 6 -22.03 16.43 0.88
N THR A 7 -23.06 16.75 1.66
CA THR A 7 -23.41 18.13 1.93
C THR A 7 -22.35 18.81 2.78
N GLU A 8 -21.86 18.11 3.79
CA GLU A 8 -20.86 18.66 4.68
C GLU A 8 -19.57 18.96 3.92
N PHE A 9 -19.14 18.00 3.10
CA PHE A 9 -17.91 18.17 2.35
C PHE A 9 -18.00 19.27 1.33
N LYS A 10 -19.18 19.45 0.80
CA LYS A 10 -19.39 20.48 -0.19
C LYS A 10 -19.05 21.87 0.35
N ASP A 11 -19.46 22.14 1.58
CA ASP A 11 -19.20 23.43 2.20
C ASP A 11 -17.72 23.67 2.44
N TYR A 12 -16.95 22.61 2.56
CA TYR A 12 -15.52 22.72 2.83
C TYR A 12 -14.68 22.46 1.61
N LYS A 13 -15.31 22.30 0.46
CA LYS A 13 -14.60 22.08 -0.80
C LYS A 13 -13.73 20.84 -0.76
N ILE A 14 -14.28 19.77 -0.22
CA ILE A 14 -13.60 18.51 -0.14
C ILE A 14 -14.20 17.57 -1.18
N ASP A 15 -13.34 16.88 -1.95
CA ASP A 15 -13.79 15.94 -2.95
C ASP A 15 -14.01 14.60 -2.28
N LYS A 16 -15.28 14.21 -2.19
CA LYS A 16 -15.63 12.99 -1.49
C LYS A 16 -15.01 11.75 -2.13
N SER A 17 -14.90 11.72 -3.46
CA SER A 17 -14.34 10.54 -4.12
C SER A 17 -12.87 10.36 -3.78
N GLN A 18 -12.13 11.46 -3.67
CA GLN A 18 -10.73 11.37 -3.26
C GLN A 18 -10.61 10.92 -1.81
N PHE A 19 -11.53 11.36 -0.99
CA PHE A 19 -11.57 10.98 0.40
C PHE A 19 -11.78 9.48 0.55
N GLU A 20 -12.73 8.94 -0.23
CA GLU A 20 -13.03 7.52 -0.18
C GLU A 20 -11.85 6.70 -0.66
N GLU A 21 -11.18 7.15 -1.70
CA GLU A 21 -10.01 6.45 -2.21
C GLU A 21 -8.90 6.44 -1.16
N ALA A 22 -8.66 7.59 -0.54
CA ALA A 22 -7.62 7.69 0.48
C ALA A 22 -7.92 6.75 1.65
N ALA A 23 -9.18 6.71 2.08
CA ALA A 23 -9.56 5.84 3.18
C ALA A 23 -9.36 4.37 2.82
N TYR A 24 -9.68 4.01 1.60
CA TYR A 24 -9.52 2.63 1.13
C TYR A 24 -8.05 2.23 1.19
N ILE A 25 -7.18 3.09 0.70
CA ILE A 25 -5.75 2.82 0.70
C ILE A 25 -5.21 2.75 2.12
N LEU A 26 -5.60 3.70 2.96
CA LEU A 26 -5.13 3.74 4.34
C LEU A 26 -5.52 2.47 5.09
N LYS A 27 -6.75 2.02 4.88
CA LYS A 27 -7.18 0.79 5.53
C LYS A 27 -6.37 -0.40 5.06
N ALA A 28 -6.07 -0.44 3.77
CA ALA A 28 -5.31 -1.55 3.22
C ALA A 28 -3.88 -1.57 3.72
N LEU A 29 -3.36 -0.42 4.14
CA LEU A 29 -1.99 -0.31 4.62
C LEU A 29 -1.87 -0.31 6.14
N ALA A 30 -2.98 -0.36 6.85
CA ALA A 30 -2.95 -0.25 8.30
C ALA A 30 -2.48 -1.54 8.95
N ASN A 31 -1.23 -1.88 8.70
CA ASN A 31 -0.61 -3.10 9.19
C ASN A 31 0.89 -2.93 9.09
N GLU A 32 1.59 -3.24 10.15
CA GLU A 32 3.03 -3.00 10.22
C GLU A 32 3.78 -3.73 9.11
N THR A 33 3.40 -4.97 8.85
CA THR A 33 4.05 -5.75 7.80
C THR A 33 3.84 -5.12 6.43
N ARG A 34 2.62 -4.68 6.17
CA ARG A 34 2.34 -4.08 4.86
C ARG A 34 3.07 -2.76 4.68
N LEU A 35 3.15 -1.97 5.74
CA LEU A 35 3.91 -0.73 5.66
C LEU A 35 5.39 -1.00 5.39
N SER A 36 5.93 -2.05 6.01
CA SER A 36 7.31 -2.43 5.78
C SER A 36 7.54 -2.81 4.33
N VAL A 37 6.61 -3.57 3.75
CA VAL A 37 6.70 -3.96 2.35
C VAL A 37 6.77 -2.73 1.46
N ILE A 38 5.89 -1.79 1.69
CA ILE A 38 5.85 -0.58 0.85
C ILE A 38 7.14 0.21 0.98
N MET A 39 7.64 0.35 2.21
CA MET A 39 8.89 1.10 2.42
C MET A 39 10.05 0.45 1.69
N ILE A 40 10.13 -0.87 1.75
CA ILE A 40 11.21 -1.59 1.08
C ILE A 40 11.08 -1.46 -0.43
N LEU A 41 9.88 -1.64 -0.95
CA LEU A 41 9.67 -1.57 -2.39
C LEU A 41 9.87 -0.17 -2.93
N SER A 42 9.66 0.85 -2.10
CA SER A 42 9.91 2.22 -2.54
C SER A 42 11.40 2.46 -2.78
N GLN A 43 12.25 1.66 -2.15
CA GLN A 43 13.68 1.80 -2.30
C GLN A 43 14.29 0.83 -3.29
N LYS A 44 13.70 -0.36 -3.40
CA LYS A 44 14.28 -1.43 -4.21
C LYS A 44 13.59 -1.66 -5.55
N LYS A 45 12.47 -1.05 -5.76
CA LYS A 45 11.72 -1.19 -6.99
C LYS A 45 10.97 -2.49 -7.11
N GLU A 46 11.63 -3.62 -7.12
CA GLU A 46 11.00 -4.93 -7.22
C GLU A 46 11.66 -5.90 -6.28
N MET A 47 10.87 -6.80 -5.71
CA MET A 47 11.43 -7.88 -4.89
C MET A 47 10.50 -9.09 -4.92
N THR A 48 11.10 -10.26 -4.77
CA THR A 48 10.35 -11.50 -4.64
C THR A 48 9.93 -11.69 -3.20
N VAL A 49 9.02 -12.65 -2.97
CA VAL A 49 8.61 -13.00 -1.62
C VAL A 49 9.82 -13.44 -0.80
N SER A 50 10.69 -14.26 -1.41
CA SER A 50 11.87 -14.73 -0.70
C SER A 50 12.77 -13.60 -0.27
N GLN A 51 12.98 -12.63 -1.14
CA GLN A 51 13.82 -11.48 -0.81
C GLN A 51 13.21 -10.65 0.30
N LEU A 52 11.89 -10.48 0.25
CA LEU A 52 11.22 -9.72 1.31
C LEU A 52 11.32 -10.44 2.65
N MET A 53 11.27 -11.76 2.63
CA MET A 53 11.35 -12.53 3.86
C MET A 53 12.73 -12.45 4.52
N GLU A 54 13.75 -12.10 3.77
CA GLU A 54 15.07 -11.92 4.36
C GLU A 54 15.13 -10.64 5.20
N ILE A 55 14.19 -9.75 4.99
CA ILE A 55 14.18 -8.45 5.66
C ILE A 55 13.05 -8.39 6.68
N ILE A 56 11.89 -8.92 6.33
CA ILE A 56 10.70 -8.82 7.15
C ILE A 56 10.50 -10.12 7.92
N ASP A 57 10.33 -10.01 9.22
CA ASP A 57 10.10 -11.17 10.08
C ASP A 57 8.62 -11.53 10.02
N CYS A 58 8.28 -12.44 9.11
CA CYS A 58 6.90 -12.80 8.88
C CYS A 58 6.86 -14.16 8.22
N GLU A 59 5.88 -14.97 8.58
CA GLU A 59 5.72 -16.28 7.93
C GLU A 59 5.45 -16.08 6.45
N GLN A 60 5.94 -17.02 5.65
CA GLN A 60 5.78 -16.91 4.21
C GLN A 60 4.33 -16.86 3.78
N SER A 61 3.50 -17.70 4.36
CA SER A 61 2.10 -17.74 3.95
C SER A 61 1.39 -16.43 4.28
N LEU A 62 1.72 -15.84 5.43
CA LEU A 62 1.11 -14.59 5.81
C LEU A 62 1.62 -13.45 4.93
N LEU A 63 2.90 -13.43 4.64
CA LEU A 63 3.45 -12.41 3.76
C LEU A 63 2.84 -12.52 2.37
N SER A 64 2.73 -13.74 1.86
CA SER A 64 2.11 -13.95 0.56
C SER A 64 0.67 -13.47 0.54
N TYR A 65 -0.05 -13.69 1.62
CA TYR A 65 -1.41 -13.20 1.74
C TYR A 65 -1.45 -11.68 1.66
N HIS A 66 -0.58 -11.01 2.40
CA HIS A 66 -0.53 -9.56 2.38
C HIS A 66 -0.21 -9.03 0.97
N LEU A 67 0.76 -9.65 0.32
CA LEU A 67 1.16 -9.21 -1.02
C LEU A 67 0.03 -9.40 -2.01
N THR A 68 -0.63 -10.54 -1.97
CA THR A 68 -1.73 -10.83 -2.87
C THR A 68 -2.90 -9.89 -2.63
N ASP A 69 -3.20 -9.62 -1.37
CA ASP A 69 -4.29 -8.72 -1.06
C ASP A 69 -4.00 -7.31 -1.53
N MET A 70 -2.80 -6.81 -1.30
CA MET A 70 -2.44 -5.47 -1.75
C MET A 70 -2.43 -5.39 -3.27
N ARG A 71 -2.04 -6.47 -3.94
CA ARG A 71 -2.09 -6.48 -5.39
C ARG A 71 -3.54 -6.41 -5.88
N SER A 72 -4.42 -7.16 -5.25
CA SER A 72 -5.83 -7.15 -5.67
C SER A 72 -6.47 -5.79 -5.45
N LYS A 73 -5.93 -5.00 -4.54
CA LYS A 73 -6.45 -3.67 -4.26
C LYS A 73 -5.76 -2.58 -5.06
N GLY A 74 -4.92 -2.96 -6.01
CA GLY A 74 -4.27 -2.00 -6.88
C GLY A 74 -3.10 -1.26 -6.26
N ILE A 75 -2.65 -1.68 -5.10
CA ILE A 75 -1.51 -1.04 -4.44
C ILE A 75 -0.20 -1.56 -5.00
N LEU A 76 -0.15 -2.84 -5.30
CA LEU A 76 1.03 -3.48 -5.84
C LEU A 76 0.76 -4.07 -7.21
N ASN A 77 1.82 -4.19 -7.99
CA ASN A 77 1.86 -4.99 -9.20
C ASN A 77 2.67 -6.24 -8.92
N ASN A 78 2.51 -7.24 -9.77
CA ASN A 78 3.42 -8.36 -9.75
C ASN A 78 3.73 -8.75 -11.17
N ARG A 79 4.89 -9.35 -11.34
CA ARG A 79 5.35 -9.79 -12.65
C ARG A 79 6.06 -11.12 -12.47
N ARG A 80 5.75 -12.06 -13.34
CA ARG A 80 6.38 -13.36 -13.28
C ARG A 80 7.57 -13.43 -14.20
N SER A 81 8.63 -14.05 -13.71
CA SER A 81 9.82 -14.30 -14.52
C SER A 81 10.34 -15.67 -14.09
N GLY A 82 10.10 -16.69 -14.91
CA GLY A 82 10.45 -18.04 -14.56
C GLY A 82 9.67 -18.50 -13.36
N LYS A 83 10.36 -18.94 -12.34
CA LYS A 83 9.72 -19.39 -11.11
C LYS A 83 9.44 -18.26 -10.13
N ASN A 84 9.96 -17.10 -10.42
CA ASN A 84 9.88 -15.99 -9.48
C ASN A 84 8.72 -15.08 -9.79
N CYS A 85 8.18 -14.49 -8.73
CA CYS A 85 7.15 -13.47 -8.84
C CYS A 85 7.69 -12.23 -8.16
N PHE A 86 7.83 -11.16 -8.92
CA PHE A 86 8.38 -9.91 -8.43
C PHE A 86 7.24 -8.94 -8.15
N TYR A 87 7.27 -8.35 -6.98
CA TYR A 87 6.27 -7.36 -6.58
C TYR A 87 6.87 -5.97 -6.64
N SER A 88 6.05 -5.01 -7.02
CA SER A 88 6.46 -3.62 -7.11
C SER A 88 5.27 -2.74 -6.75
N ILE A 89 5.52 -1.48 -6.50
CA ILE A 89 4.45 -0.56 -6.14
C ILE A 89 3.77 -0.07 -7.40
N ARG A 90 2.45 -0.18 -7.41
CA ARG A 90 1.66 0.29 -8.52
C ARG A 90 1.17 1.71 -8.30
N ASN A 91 0.72 2.00 -7.08
CA ASN A 91 0.12 3.30 -6.77
C ASN A 91 1.14 4.15 -6.05
N GLU A 92 1.75 5.09 -6.75
CA GLU A 92 2.82 5.89 -6.18
C GLU A 92 2.35 6.88 -5.13
N ARG A 93 1.06 7.12 -5.06
CA ARG A 93 0.54 7.97 -4.00
C ARG A 93 0.79 7.34 -2.64
N VAL A 94 0.93 6.02 -2.60
CA VAL A 94 1.24 5.31 -1.38
C VAL A 94 2.62 5.72 -0.86
N ILE A 95 3.57 5.89 -1.77
CA ILE A 95 4.91 6.30 -1.39
C ILE A 95 4.89 7.70 -0.79
N GLN A 96 4.17 8.60 -1.42
CA GLN A 96 4.07 9.96 -0.92
C GLN A 96 3.45 10.00 0.47
N LEU A 97 2.42 9.21 0.67
CA LEU A 97 1.75 9.16 1.95
C LEU A 97 2.69 8.67 3.04
N LEU A 98 3.45 7.62 2.76
CA LEU A 98 4.35 7.06 3.75
C LEU A 98 5.50 8.00 4.07
N ASN A 99 6.02 8.67 3.07
CA ASN A 99 7.09 9.62 3.31
C ASN A 99 6.63 10.72 4.26
N CYS A 100 5.42 11.16 4.07
CA CYS A 100 4.86 12.21 4.92
C CYS A 100 4.69 11.72 6.35
N VAL A 101 4.13 10.54 6.51
CA VAL A 101 3.83 10.01 7.85
C VAL A 101 5.09 9.57 8.57
N ALA A 102 6.01 8.93 7.86
CA ALA A 102 7.22 8.40 8.46
C ALA A 102 8.32 9.43 8.63
N GLY A 103 8.15 10.60 8.07
CA GLY A 103 9.17 11.63 8.18
C GLY A 103 10.41 11.33 7.38
N CYS A 104 10.29 10.54 6.33
CA CYS A 104 11.43 10.16 5.50
C CYS A 104 11.52 11.02 4.28
N ASP A 105 11.18 12.23 4.42
CA ASP A 105 11.05 13.05 3.25
C ASP A 105 12.32 13.71 2.84
N LYS A 106 13.28 13.63 3.45
CA LYS A 106 14.38 14.35 3.10
C LYS A 106 15.08 13.77 2.17
#